data_db260a8b3e46678d1684c1dc31eefc96
#
_entry.id   db260a8b3e46678d1684c1dc31eefc96
#
_cell.length_a   1.000
_cell.length_b   1.000
_cell.length_c   1.000
_cell.angle_alpha   90.00
_cell.angle_beta   90.00
_cell.angle_gamma   90.00
#
_symmetry.space_group_name_H-M   'P 1'
#
loop_
_entity.id
_entity.type
_entity.pdbx_description
1 polymer ?
#
loop_
_entity_poly.entity_id
_entity_poly.type
_entity_poly.pdbx_seq_one_letter_code
_entity_poly.pdbx_strand_id
1 'polypeptide(L)'
;MCTAVTYQTKDFYFGRTLDYEHGFGEELLLTPRGYPLVFRHCGLPARRYAILGMGCVVDGYPLYFDAFNEKGLAMAGLNFVGYAHYKAPVTGRDNVAQFELIPWILSQCASLADAKELLSRVNITGDDFRPDIPAAQLHWLVADKTGALTVEAT
;
A
#
# COMPACT_ATOMS: atom_id res chain seq x y z
N MET A 1 -11.69 11.90 -8.71
CA MET A 1 -10.56 11.16 -9.36
C MET A 1 -9.30 11.46 -8.58
N CYS A 2 -8.57 10.42 -8.11
CA CYS A 2 -7.32 10.61 -7.37
C CYS A 2 -6.15 10.90 -8.31
N THR A 3 -5.19 11.69 -7.86
CA THR A 3 -3.93 11.98 -8.56
C THR A 3 -2.77 11.73 -7.61
N ALA A 4 -1.69 11.13 -8.09
CA ALA A 4 -0.43 11.03 -7.35
C ALA A 4 0.71 11.59 -8.19
N VAL A 5 1.67 12.22 -7.53
CA VAL A 5 2.80 12.89 -8.18
C VAL A 5 4.08 12.72 -7.36
N THR A 6 5.18 12.60 -8.06
CA THR A 6 6.53 12.73 -7.50
C THR A 6 7.20 13.95 -8.10
N TYR A 7 7.93 14.70 -7.29
CA TYR A 7 8.67 15.87 -7.73
C TYR A 7 10.05 15.89 -7.09
N GLN A 8 11.08 15.96 -7.92
CA GLN A 8 12.48 15.96 -7.50
C GLN A 8 13.11 17.32 -7.75
N THR A 9 13.66 17.89 -6.69
CA THR A 9 14.54 19.06 -6.73
C THR A 9 15.84 18.73 -5.99
N LYS A 10 16.30 19.61 -5.10
CA LYS A 10 17.28 19.26 -4.06
C LYS A 10 16.73 18.17 -3.13
N ASP A 11 15.43 18.24 -2.85
CA ASP A 11 14.70 17.30 -2.01
C ASP A 11 13.70 16.52 -2.88
N PHE A 12 13.24 15.38 -2.37
CA PHE A 12 12.22 14.56 -2.99
C PHE A 12 10.86 14.79 -2.33
N TYR A 13 9.85 14.97 -3.16
CA TYR A 13 8.47 15.15 -2.73
C TYR A 13 7.57 14.07 -3.34
N PHE A 14 6.69 13.55 -2.52
CA PHE A 14 5.62 12.65 -2.91
C PHE A 14 4.30 13.25 -2.43
N GLY A 15 3.31 13.33 -3.30
CA GLY A 15 2.00 13.88 -2.96
C GLY A 15 0.88 13.14 -3.67
N ARG A 16 -0.32 13.20 -3.08
CA ARG A 16 -1.52 12.67 -3.71
C ARG A 16 -2.74 13.49 -3.30
N THR A 17 -3.79 13.44 -4.12
CA THR A 17 -5.13 13.91 -3.79
C THR A 17 -6.06 12.72 -3.55
N LEU A 18 -6.83 12.76 -2.47
CA LEU A 18 -7.88 11.79 -2.17
C LEU A 18 -9.23 12.41 -2.55
N ASP A 19 -9.68 12.15 -3.78
CA ASP A 19 -10.89 12.77 -4.32
C ASP A 19 -12.04 11.76 -4.27
N TYR A 20 -12.82 11.83 -3.21
CA TYR A 20 -14.05 11.06 -2.99
C TYR A 20 -15.22 11.98 -2.67
N GLU A 21 -16.44 11.52 -2.92
CA GLU A 21 -17.68 12.26 -2.63
C GLU A 21 -18.06 12.24 -1.14
N HIS A 22 -17.43 11.38 -0.36
CA HIS A 22 -17.64 11.24 1.08
C HIS A 22 -16.33 10.88 1.78
N GLY A 23 -16.23 11.20 3.07
CA GLY A 23 -15.10 10.81 3.92
C GLY A 23 -15.25 9.38 4.43
N PHE A 24 -14.11 8.75 4.71
CA PHE A 24 -14.00 7.40 5.30
C PHE A 24 -13.58 7.46 6.78
N GLY A 25 -13.61 8.66 7.40
CA GLY A 25 -13.04 8.88 8.73
C GLY A 25 -11.51 8.87 8.68
N GLU A 26 -10.95 9.57 7.70
CA GLU A 26 -9.51 9.64 7.46
C GLU A 26 -8.77 10.22 8.66
N GLU A 27 -7.74 9.52 9.09
CA GLU A 27 -6.87 9.89 10.20
C GLU A 27 -5.40 9.77 9.79
N LEU A 28 -4.54 10.52 10.49
CA LEU A 28 -3.10 10.32 10.39
C LEU A 28 -2.70 9.13 11.27
N LEU A 29 -2.28 8.05 10.63
CA LEU A 29 -1.95 6.78 11.28
C LEU A 29 -0.45 6.60 11.41
N LEU A 30 0.01 6.21 12.60
CA LEU A 30 1.38 5.78 12.86
C LEU A 30 1.40 4.31 13.25
N THR A 31 2.01 3.47 12.41
CA THR A 31 2.40 2.10 12.79
C THR A 31 3.85 2.12 13.27
N PRO A 32 4.13 1.88 14.55
CA PRO A 32 5.49 1.95 15.11
C PRO A 32 6.40 0.86 14.52
N ARG A 33 7.72 1.08 14.57
CA ARG A 33 8.71 0.06 14.24
C ARG A 33 8.49 -1.20 15.09
N GLY A 34 8.51 -2.35 14.45
CA GLY A 34 8.31 -3.64 15.13
C GLY A 34 6.85 -3.97 15.45
N TYR A 35 5.91 -3.11 15.11
CA TYR A 35 4.48 -3.39 15.32
C TYR A 35 4.07 -4.71 14.65
N PRO A 36 3.36 -5.62 15.35
CA PRO A 36 3.05 -6.94 14.85
C PRO A 36 1.85 -6.94 13.88
N LEU A 37 1.99 -6.23 12.76
CA LEU A 37 0.98 -6.21 11.72
C LEU A 37 0.99 -7.55 10.98
N VAL A 38 -0.08 -8.32 11.17
CA VAL A 38 -0.24 -9.65 10.56
C VAL A 38 -1.02 -9.52 9.27
N PHE A 39 -0.46 -10.03 8.19
CA PHE A 39 -1.07 -10.05 6.87
C PHE A 39 -1.82 -11.36 6.64
N ARG A 40 -2.96 -11.28 5.98
CA ARG A 40 -3.94 -12.37 5.85
C ARG A 40 -3.35 -13.67 5.30
N HIS A 41 -2.54 -13.58 4.26
CA HIS A 41 -1.93 -14.74 3.59
C HIS A 41 -0.43 -14.89 3.86
N CYS A 42 0.25 -13.81 4.24
CA CYS A 42 1.70 -13.80 4.44
C CYS A 42 2.14 -13.83 5.91
N GLY A 43 1.18 -13.70 6.84
CA GLY A 43 1.48 -13.68 8.26
C GLY A 43 2.27 -12.44 8.69
N LEU A 44 3.22 -12.63 9.63
CA LEU A 44 4.02 -11.55 10.21
C LEU A 44 5.38 -11.45 9.52
N PRO A 45 5.71 -10.30 8.88
CA PRO A 45 7.01 -10.14 8.22
C PRO A 45 8.16 -10.00 9.24
N ALA A 46 9.36 -10.45 8.83
CA ALA A 46 10.56 -10.36 9.66
C ALA A 46 11.01 -8.91 9.91
N ARG A 47 10.98 -8.06 8.86
CA ARG A 47 11.24 -6.62 8.96
C ARG A 47 9.92 -5.90 9.17
N ARG A 48 9.96 -4.83 9.97
CA ARG A 48 8.77 -4.04 10.31
C ARG A 48 9.18 -2.61 10.58
N TYR A 49 9.42 -1.86 9.50
CA TYR A 49 9.70 -0.42 9.56
C TYR A 49 8.49 0.33 10.08
N ALA A 50 8.72 1.48 10.71
CA ALA A 50 7.65 2.40 11.05
C ALA A 50 7.03 3.00 9.79
N ILE A 51 5.69 3.16 9.81
CA ILE A 51 4.89 3.68 8.71
C ILE A 51 4.05 4.85 9.23
N LEU A 52 4.03 5.94 8.50
CA LEU A 52 3.17 7.10 8.77
C LEU A 52 2.39 7.43 7.49
N GLY A 53 1.09 7.62 7.60
CA GLY A 53 0.26 7.92 6.43
C GLY A 53 -1.18 8.25 6.76
N MET A 54 -1.95 8.54 5.72
CA MET A 54 -3.39 8.73 5.83
C MET A 54 -4.11 7.41 5.62
N GLY A 55 -5.13 7.17 6.43
CA GLY A 55 -5.94 5.98 6.35
C GLY A 55 -7.10 6.02 7.34
N CYS A 56 -7.71 4.90 7.60
CA CYS A 56 -8.67 4.72 8.68
C CYS A 56 -8.37 3.45 9.46
N VAL A 57 -8.81 3.38 10.70
CA VAL A 57 -8.68 2.16 11.53
C VAL A 57 -10.02 1.43 11.57
N VAL A 58 -10.03 0.20 11.11
CA VAL A 58 -11.22 -0.67 11.15
C VAL A 58 -10.86 -1.95 11.90
N ASP A 59 -11.59 -2.28 12.94
CA ASP A 59 -11.36 -3.46 13.78
C ASP A 59 -9.91 -3.55 14.30
N GLY A 60 -9.29 -2.40 14.61
CA GLY A 60 -7.90 -2.31 15.06
C GLY A 60 -6.84 -2.48 13.97
N TYR A 61 -7.26 -2.62 12.69
CA TYR A 61 -6.37 -2.75 11.55
C TYR A 61 -6.25 -1.42 10.79
N PRO A 62 -5.01 -0.95 10.47
CA PRO A 62 -4.81 0.28 9.71
C PRO A 62 -5.01 0.03 8.21
N LEU A 63 -6.02 0.64 7.63
CA LEU A 63 -6.28 0.68 6.19
C LEU A 63 -5.69 1.97 5.62
N TYR A 64 -4.48 1.89 5.06
CA TYR A 64 -3.77 3.03 4.50
C TYR A 64 -4.27 3.38 3.08
N PHE A 65 -4.54 4.65 2.84
CA PHE A 65 -4.80 5.20 1.50
C PHE A 65 -3.49 5.63 0.82
N ASP A 66 -2.59 6.19 1.61
CA ASP A 66 -1.21 6.53 1.27
C ASP A 66 -0.36 6.54 2.53
N ALA A 67 0.93 6.30 2.38
CA ALA A 67 1.87 6.33 3.49
C ALA A 67 3.31 6.42 3.00
N PHE A 68 4.20 6.69 3.94
CA PHE A 68 5.64 6.51 3.77
C PHE A 68 6.23 5.82 5.00
N ASN A 69 7.37 5.19 4.81
CA ASN A 69 8.07 4.56 5.91
C ASN A 69 9.28 5.38 6.37
N GLU A 70 9.85 5.00 7.50
CA GLU A 70 11.03 5.66 8.10
C GLU A 70 12.29 5.64 7.22
N LYS A 71 12.28 4.92 6.08
CA LYS A 71 13.38 4.86 5.11
C LYS A 71 13.18 5.82 3.93
N GLY A 72 12.02 6.47 3.86
CA GLY A 72 11.68 7.41 2.80
C GLY A 72 11.09 6.78 1.54
N LEU A 73 10.64 5.52 1.62
CA LEU A 73 9.81 4.91 0.59
C LEU A 73 8.37 5.34 0.82
N ALA A 74 7.70 5.83 -0.22
CA ALA A 74 6.31 6.28 -0.20
C ALA A 74 5.44 5.46 -1.15
N MET A 75 4.15 5.32 -0.81
CA MET A 75 3.19 4.60 -1.62
C MET A 75 1.80 5.21 -1.47
N ALA A 76 1.04 5.26 -2.57
CA ALA A 76 -0.36 5.67 -2.58
C ALA A 76 -1.20 4.71 -3.42
N GLY A 77 -2.40 4.43 -2.94
CA GLY A 77 -3.44 3.71 -3.69
C GLY A 77 -4.37 4.70 -4.40
N LEU A 78 -4.71 4.41 -5.63
CA LEU A 78 -5.60 5.21 -6.47
C LEU A 78 -6.67 4.31 -7.08
N ASN A 79 -7.85 4.87 -7.34
CA ASN A 79 -8.93 4.14 -7.99
C ASN A 79 -8.56 3.70 -9.41
N PHE A 80 -8.86 2.43 -9.70
CA PHE A 80 -8.64 1.81 -10.99
C PHE A 80 -9.85 0.97 -11.41
N VAL A 81 -11.03 1.55 -11.22
CA VAL A 81 -12.32 0.89 -11.41
C VAL A 81 -12.49 0.41 -12.85
N GLY A 82 -12.85 -0.87 -13.02
CA GLY A 82 -13.02 -1.52 -14.31
C GLY A 82 -11.72 -2.08 -14.93
N TYR A 83 -10.55 -1.83 -14.32
CA TYR A 83 -9.25 -2.26 -14.85
C TYR A 83 -8.47 -3.15 -13.88
N ALA A 84 -8.72 -3.05 -12.58
CA ALA A 84 -8.07 -3.92 -11.60
C ALA A 84 -8.64 -5.34 -11.69
N HIS A 85 -7.78 -6.33 -11.92
CA HIS A 85 -8.11 -7.74 -11.98
C HIS A 85 -7.29 -8.53 -10.97
N TYR A 86 -7.87 -8.78 -9.80
CA TYR A 86 -7.23 -9.57 -8.75
C TYR A 86 -7.41 -11.06 -9.01
N LYS A 87 -6.41 -11.83 -8.60
CA LYS A 87 -6.39 -13.28 -8.77
C LYS A 87 -6.64 -13.98 -7.42
N ALA A 88 -7.11 -15.22 -7.49
CA ALA A 88 -7.14 -16.08 -6.30
C ALA A 88 -5.71 -16.34 -5.79
N PRO A 89 -5.53 -16.72 -4.52
CA PRO A 89 -4.23 -17.08 -3.97
C PRO A 89 -3.52 -18.17 -4.82
N VAL A 90 -2.23 -17.95 -5.08
CA VAL A 90 -1.38 -18.83 -5.89
C VAL A 90 -0.29 -19.44 -5.02
N THR A 91 -0.12 -20.75 -5.07
CA THR A 91 0.95 -21.45 -4.36
C THR A 91 2.34 -21.01 -4.85
N GLY A 92 3.24 -20.73 -3.91
CA GLY A 92 4.61 -20.29 -4.22
C GLY A 92 4.75 -18.80 -4.54
N ARG A 93 3.69 -18.01 -4.37
CA ARG A 93 3.69 -16.55 -4.46
C ARG A 93 3.42 -15.92 -3.09
N ASP A 94 3.88 -14.70 -2.90
CA ASP A 94 3.45 -13.88 -1.77
C ASP A 94 2.05 -13.35 -2.10
N ASN A 95 1.02 -13.99 -1.54
CA ASN A 95 -0.36 -13.55 -1.73
C ASN A 95 -0.66 -12.41 -0.77
N VAL A 96 -1.08 -11.26 -1.28
CA VAL A 96 -1.31 -10.06 -0.48
C VAL A 96 -2.66 -9.48 -0.86
N ALA A 97 -3.53 -9.30 0.11
CA ALA A 97 -4.81 -8.64 -0.14
C ALA A 97 -4.59 -7.19 -0.57
N GLN A 98 -5.40 -6.69 -1.48
CA GLN A 98 -5.21 -5.37 -2.08
C GLN A 98 -5.15 -4.25 -1.03
N PHE A 99 -5.91 -4.34 0.06
CA PHE A 99 -5.91 -3.35 1.15
C PHE A 99 -4.66 -3.45 2.04
N GLU A 100 -3.91 -4.55 1.97
CA GLU A 100 -2.68 -4.79 2.72
C GLU A 100 -1.41 -4.37 1.96
N LEU A 101 -1.50 -4.09 0.65
CA LEU A 101 -0.32 -3.90 -0.20
C LEU A 101 0.57 -2.74 0.28
N ILE A 102 -0.03 -1.61 0.67
CA ILE A 102 0.72 -0.46 1.19
C ILE A 102 1.50 -0.83 2.45
N PRO A 103 0.89 -1.28 3.54
CA PRO A 103 1.64 -1.62 4.75
C PRO A 103 2.56 -2.83 4.55
N TRP A 104 2.23 -3.76 3.65
CA TRP A 104 3.08 -4.92 3.36
C TRP A 104 4.40 -4.51 2.68
N ILE A 105 4.35 -3.65 1.68
CA ILE A 105 5.55 -3.10 1.03
C ILE A 105 6.34 -2.21 2.01
N LEU A 106 5.68 -1.24 2.63
CA LEU A 106 6.36 -0.23 3.43
C LEU A 106 6.97 -0.78 4.71
N SER A 107 6.41 -1.86 5.28
CA SER A 107 7.00 -2.50 6.46
C SER A 107 8.32 -3.22 6.16
N GLN A 108 8.56 -3.66 4.93
CA GLN A 108 9.67 -4.55 4.59
C GLN A 108 10.75 -3.90 3.73
N CYS A 109 10.39 -2.96 2.86
CA CYS A 109 11.27 -2.37 1.87
C CYS A 109 11.91 -1.07 2.36
N ALA A 110 13.22 -0.94 2.24
CA ALA A 110 13.93 0.30 2.56
C ALA A 110 14.06 1.25 1.36
N SER A 111 13.83 0.73 0.14
CA SER A 111 14.04 1.46 -1.12
C SER A 111 13.07 1.01 -2.20
N LEU A 112 12.99 1.79 -3.27
CA LEU A 112 12.24 1.42 -4.49
C LEU A 112 12.80 0.14 -5.13
N ALA A 113 14.10 -0.10 -5.04
CA ALA A 113 14.73 -1.33 -5.54
C ALA A 113 14.23 -2.56 -4.77
N ASP A 114 14.18 -2.49 -3.43
CA ASP A 114 13.63 -3.56 -2.59
C ASP A 114 12.15 -3.81 -2.92
N ALA A 115 11.38 -2.74 -3.10
CA ALA A 115 9.96 -2.84 -3.46
C ALA A 115 9.77 -3.53 -4.83
N LYS A 116 10.60 -3.20 -5.83
CA LYS A 116 10.58 -3.82 -7.15
C LYS A 116 10.89 -5.32 -7.08
N GLU A 117 11.88 -5.71 -6.29
CA GLU A 117 12.23 -7.12 -6.08
C GLU A 117 11.08 -7.86 -5.38
N LEU A 118 10.53 -7.29 -4.30
CA LEU A 118 9.43 -7.89 -3.56
C LEU A 118 8.18 -8.05 -4.45
N LEU A 119 7.84 -7.04 -5.25
CA LEU A 119 6.71 -7.06 -6.17
C LEU A 119 6.85 -8.10 -7.29
N SER A 120 8.06 -8.51 -7.66
CA SER A 120 8.25 -9.53 -8.70
C SER A 120 7.66 -10.90 -8.37
N ARG A 121 7.44 -11.17 -7.09
CA ARG A 121 6.87 -12.44 -6.60
C ARG A 121 5.50 -12.30 -5.96
N VAL A 122 4.94 -11.08 -5.89
CA VAL A 122 3.62 -10.86 -5.30
C VAL A 122 2.50 -11.37 -6.21
N ASN A 123 1.43 -11.82 -5.60
CA ASN A 123 0.13 -12.01 -6.20
C ASN A 123 -0.88 -11.19 -5.40
N ILE A 124 -1.45 -10.15 -6.00
CA ILE A 124 -2.43 -9.29 -5.34
C ILE A 124 -3.79 -9.98 -5.39
N THR A 125 -4.40 -10.20 -4.23
CA THR A 125 -5.67 -10.89 -4.10
C THR A 125 -6.83 -9.92 -3.85
N GLY A 126 -8.02 -10.28 -4.32
CA GLY A 126 -9.24 -9.49 -4.22
C GLY A 126 -10.06 -9.83 -2.97
N ASP A 127 -9.39 -9.98 -1.83
CA ASP A 127 -10.08 -10.27 -0.58
C ASP A 127 -10.87 -9.05 -0.11
N ASP A 128 -12.13 -9.25 0.28
CA ASP A 128 -12.87 -8.25 1.04
C ASP A 128 -12.23 -8.09 2.42
N PHE A 129 -12.11 -6.88 2.93
CA PHE A 129 -11.66 -6.68 4.31
C PHE A 129 -12.65 -7.36 5.27
N ARG A 130 -13.93 -7.09 5.06
CA ARG A 130 -15.07 -7.77 5.67
C ARG A 130 -16.29 -7.62 4.74
N PRO A 131 -17.44 -8.30 4.99
CA PRO A 131 -18.58 -8.34 4.06
C PRO A 131 -19.15 -6.98 3.65
N ASP A 132 -19.05 -5.98 4.51
CA ASP A 132 -19.50 -4.61 4.25
C ASP A 132 -18.39 -3.67 3.74
N ILE A 133 -17.15 -4.16 3.63
CA ILE A 133 -16.00 -3.46 3.05
C ILE A 133 -15.39 -4.34 1.96
N PRO A 134 -15.98 -4.33 0.76
CA PRO A 134 -15.51 -5.15 -0.36
C PRO A 134 -14.16 -4.68 -0.88
N ALA A 135 -13.51 -5.55 -1.66
CA ALA A 135 -12.24 -5.24 -2.30
C ALA A 135 -12.34 -4.00 -3.19
N ALA A 136 -11.54 -2.98 -2.91
CA ALA A 136 -11.45 -1.80 -3.74
C ALA A 136 -10.61 -2.09 -4.99
N GLN A 137 -11.04 -1.60 -6.14
CA GLN A 137 -10.28 -1.71 -7.39
C GLN A 137 -9.24 -0.61 -7.45
N LEU A 138 -7.99 -0.97 -7.20
CA LEU A 138 -6.87 -0.04 -7.04
C LEU A 138 -5.72 -0.32 -8.00
N HIS A 139 -4.94 0.71 -8.26
CA HIS A 139 -3.55 0.66 -8.66
C HIS A 139 -2.71 1.53 -7.71
N TRP A 140 -1.40 1.41 -7.75
CA TRP A 140 -0.55 2.10 -6.78
C TRP A 140 0.63 2.79 -7.45
N LEU A 141 1.04 3.91 -6.85
CA LEU A 141 2.33 4.56 -7.12
C LEU A 141 3.25 4.30 -5.93
N VAL A 142 4.44 3.75 -6.20
CA VAL A 142 5.51 3.54 -5.20
C VAL A 142 6.71 4.36 -5.62
N ALA A 143 7.32 5.09 -4.70
CA ALA A 143 8.42 5.98 -5.03
C ALA A 143 9.36 6.26 -3.86
N ASP A 144 10.60 6.54 -4.20
CA ASP A 144 11.60 7.16 -3.34
C ASP A 144 12.42 8.19 -4.14
N LYS A 145 13.46 8.75 -3.53
CA LYS A 145 14.33 9.74 -4.18
C LYS A 145 15.04 9.25 -5.45
N THR A 146 15.02 7.95 -5.74
CA THR A 146 15.67 7.36 -6.93
C THR A 146 14.72 7.21 -8.12
N GLY A 147 13.41 7.33 -7.89
CA GLY A 147 12.41 7.22 -8.95
C GLY A 147 11.04 6.78 -8.45
N ALA A 148 10.19 6.35 -9.39
CA ALA A 148 8.85 5.87 -9.13
C ALA A 148 8.51 4.67 -10.02
N LEU A 149 7.57 3.84 -9.58
CA LEU A 149 6.95 2.79 -10.37
C LEU A 149 5.44 2.72 -10.10
N THR A 150 4.68 2.35 -11.11
CA THR A 150 3.26 2.04 -11.00
C THR A 150 3.07 0.53 -10.82
N VAL A 151 2.18 0.15 -9.93
CA VAL A 151 1.77 -1.24 -9.69
C VAL A 151 0.32 -1.40 -10.10
N GLU A 152 0.06 -2.29 -11.02
CA GLU A 152 -1.26 -2.59 -11.55
C GLU A 152 -1.49 -4.11 -11.52
N ALA A 153 -2.65 -4.53 -11.01
CA ALA A 153 -3.11 -5.91 -11.08
C ALA A 153 -4.03 -6.05 -12.31
N THR A 154 -3.49 -6.58 -13.41
CA THR A 154 -4.18 -6.73 -14.71
C THR A 154 -4.17 -8.18 -15.18
#